data_cb1569df9ca8f2a1294395f983467ca7
#
_entry.id   cb1569df9ca8f2a1294395f983467ca7
#
_cell.length_a   1.000
_cell.length_b   1.000
_cell.length_c   1.000
_cell.angle_alpha   90.00
_cell.angle_beta   90.00
_cell.angle_gamma   90.00
#
_symmetry.space_group_name_H-M   'P 1'
#
loop_
_entity.id
_entity.type
_entity.pdbx_description
1 polymer ?
#
loop_
_entity_poly.entity_id
_entity_poly.type
_entity_poly.pdbx_seq_one_letter_code
_entity_poly.pdbx_strand_id
1 'polypeptide(L)'
;MLITLVHAHNPGPYTGAGNNTYLIGGPEAVLIDAGSGEPRHLDELAAALTRHNAGLYAVLVTHGHADHASGAEAIAARWSGVRFCKMPWPVKDNRYGVTWTPLADRDAVAVGGEAVQTIHTPGHAPDHLAFWHERSRTLFAGDLVTRHGTVVIPASRGGDLAQYLSSIRRVLALDPLTLLPAHGAAIDNPPSVLQRYLRHRAKRDEQILAALRLGGATLESIVDNVYDGLDEALKGAARETVLAHLIKLEADGAIVRNGDEWRAR
;
A
#
# COMPACT_ATOMS: atom_id res chain seq x y z
N MET A 1 6.40 0.65 -22.26
CA MET A 1 7.30 0.96 -21.14
C MET A 1 8.00 -0.33 -20.69
N LEU A 2 9.32 -0.30 -20.47
CA LEU A 2 10.06 -1.42 -19.87
C LEU A 2 9.76 -1.45 -18.37
N ILE A 3 9.49 -2.65 -17.83
CA ILE A 3 9.24 -2.87 -16.39
C ILE A 3 10.12 -4.02 -15.94
N THR A 4 10.95 -3.80 -14.91
CA THR A 4 11.80 -4.81 -14.30
C THR A 4 11.49 -4.89 -12.81
N LEU A 5 11.07 -6.05 -12.34
CA LEU A 5 10.94 -6.32 -10.91
C LEU A 5 12.34 -6.41 -10.29
N VAL A 6 12.56 -5.64 -9.22
CA VAL A 6 13.74 -5.71 -8.35
C VAL A 6 13.26 -6.02 -6.94
N HIS A 7 13.64 -7.16 -6.40
CA HIS A 7 13.14 -7.60 -5.10
C HIS A 7 13.89 -6.91 -3.96
N ALA A 8 13.18 -6.38 -2.96
CA ALA A 8 13.79 -5.62 -1.87
C ALA A 8 14.51 -6.47 -0.81
N HIS A 9 14.35 -7.80 -0.81
CA HIS A 9 15.01 -8.77 0.09
C HIS A 9 14.84 -8.48 1.60
N ASN A 10 13.69 -7.98 1.99
CA ASN A 10 13.33 -7.62 3.37
C ASN A 10 12.17 -8.48 3.90
N PRO A 11 12.33 -9.82 4.03
CA PRO A 11 11.26 -10.70 4.48
C PRO A 11 10.83 -10.38 5.91
N GLY A 12 9.54 -10.53 6.18
CA GLY A 12 9.00 -10.25 7.51
C GLY A 12 7.52 -10.60 7.65
N PRO A 13 6.96 -10.46 8.86
CA PRO A 13 5.56 -10.83 9.13
C PRO A 13 4.53 -10.05 8.28
N TYR A 14 4.85 -8.82 7.88
CA TYR A 14 4.00 -7.97 7.06
C TYR A 14 4.41 -7.93 5.59
N THR A 15 5.68 -8.22 5.30
CA THR A 15 6.24 -8.18 3.95
C THR A 15 6.29 -9.56 3.27
N GLY A 16 6.00 -10.63 4.01
CA GLY A 16 6.10 -12.00 3.49
C GLY A 16 7.51 -12.33 3.00
N ALA A 17 7.66 -12.61 1.71
CA ALA A 17 8.98 -12.84 1.10
C ALA A 17 9.82 -11.55 0.92
N GLY A 18 9.22 -10.39 1.14
CA GLY A 18 9.80 -9.05 0.95
C GLY A 18 9.01 -8.22 -0.05
N ASN A 19 9.39 -6.94 -0.17
CA ASN A 19 8.73 -6.01 -1.09
C ASN A 19 9.21 -6.20 -2.53
N ASN A 20 8.32 -5.91 -3.44
CA ASN A 20 8.62 -5.66 -4.83
C ASN A 20 8.90 -4.16 -5.03
N THR A 21 10.01 -3.84 -5.67
CA THR A 21 10.24 -2.54 -6.28
C THR A 21 10.27 -2.70 -7.79
N TYR A 22 9.91 -1.67 -8.53
CA TYR A 22 9.81 -1.79 -9.99
C TYR A 22 10.65 -0.72 -10.67
N LEU A 23 11.71 -1.15 -11.37
CA LEU A 23 12.48 -0.25 -12.23
C LEU A 23 11.73 -0.11 -13.55
N ILE A 24 11.40 1.12 -13.92
CA ILE A 24 10.62 1.43 -15.12
C ILE A 24 11.30 2.47 -16.00
N GLY A 25 11.04 2.43 -17.28
CA GLY A 25 11.52 3.40 -18.26
C GLY A 25 12.72 2.93 -19.07
N GLY A 26 13.44 3.90 -19.62
CA GLY A 26 14.60 3.74 -20.49
C GLY A 26 15.87 4.31 -19.86
N PRO A 27 16.68 5.13 -20.63
CA PRO A 27 17.95 5.67 -20.14
C PRO A 27 17.84 6.47 -18.83
N GLU A 28 16.76 7.22 -18.63
CA GLU A 28 16.40 7.91 -17.38
C GLU A 28 15.37 7.05 -16.65
N ALA A 29 15.85 6.00 -15.98
CA ALA A 29 14.95 5.05 -15.31
C ALA A 29 14.42 5.60 -13.98
N VAL A 30 13.23 5.17 -13.63
CA VAL A 30 12.55 5.51 -12.38
C VAL A 30 12.31 4.23 -11.59
N LEU A 31 12.57 4.27 -10.29
CA LEU A 31 12.24 3.17 -9.37
C LEU A 31 10.95 3.48 -8.63
N ILE A 32 10.03 2.53 -8.58
CA ILE A 32 8.85 2.59 -7.72
C ILE A 32 9.13 1.84 -6.43
N ASP A 33 9.03 2.55 -5.32
CA ASP A 33 9.43 2.22 -3.96
C ASP A 33 10.95 2.01 -3.76
N ALA A 34 11.44 2.40 -2.59
CA ALA A 34 12.84 2.35 -2.24
C ALA A 34 13.24 1.06 -1.49
N GLY A 35 12.27 0.24 -1.10
CA GLY A 35 12.53 -0.88 -0.20
C GLY A 35 13.04 -0.43 1.16
N SER A 36 13.82 -1.30 1.82
CA SER A 36 14.43 -1.04 3.13
C SER A 36 15.93 -0.72 3.08
N GLY A 37 16.53 -0.67 1.89
CA GLY A 37 17.95 -0.37 1.72
C GLY A 37 18.88 -1.59 1.87
N GLU A 38 18.34 -2.79 1.73
CA GLU A 38 19.14 -4.03 1.79
C GLU A 38 20.23 -4.03 0.73
N PRO A 39 21.50 -4.38 1.06
CA PRO A 39 22.61 -4.39 0.10
C PRO A 39 22.31 -5.20 -1.15
N ARG A 40 21.69 -6.37 -1.01
CA ARG A 40 21.32 -7.23 -2.13
C ARG A 40 20.31 -6.56 -3.06
N HIS A 41 19.33 -5.81 -2.53
CA HIS A 41 18.39 -5.01 -3.32
C HIS A 41 19.14 -3.97 -4.17
N LEU A 42 20.06 -3.23 -3.53
CA LEU A 42 20.84 -2.20 -4.22
C LEU A 42 21.76 -2.79 -5.31
N ASP A 43 22.31 -3.99 -5.10
CA ASP A 43 23.14 -4.68 -6.09
C ASP A 43 22.29 -5.19 -7.28
N GLU A 44 21.12 -5.75 -7.03
CA GLU A 44 20.17 -6.15 -8.08
C GLU A 44 19.66 -4.94 -8.87
N LEU A 45 19.41 -3.81 -8.22
CA LEU A 45 19.07 -2.55 -8.86
C LEU A 45 20.20 -2.05 -9.76
N ALA A 46 21.45 -2.07 -9.27
CA ALA A 46 22.62 -1.68 -10.06
C ALA A 46 22.80 -2.58 -11.30
N ALA A 47 22.62 -3.89 -11.13
CA ALA A 47 22.69 -4.85 -12.23
C ALA A 47 21.57 -4.62 -13.26
N ALA A 48 20.35 -4.27 -12.81
CA ALA A 48 19.24 -3.94 -13.68
C ALA A 48 19.49 -2.65 -14.48
N LEU A 49 20.00 -1.60 -13.84
CA LEU A 49 20.38 -0.35 -14.49
C LEU A 49 21.46 -0.58 -15.55
N THR A 50 22.50 -1.35 -15.23
CA THR A 50 23.57 -1.70 -16.19
C THR A 50 23.01 -2.48 -17.38
N ARG A 51 22.16 -3.49 -17.15
CA ARG A 51 21.54 -4.31 -18.20
C ARG A 51 20.71 -3.47 -19.18
N HIS A 52 20.06 -2.43 -18.67
CA HIS A 52 19.23 -1.53 -19.48
C HIS A 52 19.99 -0.31 -20.03
N ASN A 53 21.28 -0.20 -19.77
CA ASN A 53 22.09 0.99 -20.09
C ASN A 53 21.39 2.28 -19.58
N ALA A 54 20.95 2.27 -18.35
CA ALA A 54 20.13 3.31 -17.73
C ALA A 54 20.82 3.92 -16.50
N GLY A 55 20.53 5.20 -16.24
CA GLY A 55 20.78 5.89 -14.97
C GLY A 55 19.52 5.96 -14.12
N LEU A 56 19.65 5.89 -12.80
CA LEU A 56 18.53 6.10 -11.90
C LEU A 56 18.24 7.60 -11.76
N TYR A 57 17.10 8.03 -12.27
CA TYR A 57 16.72 9.45 -12.32
C TYR A 57 15.86 9.86 -11.12
N ALA A 58 14.91 8.99 -10.73
CA ALA A 58 14.03 9.26 -9.60
C ALA A 58 13.57 7.98 -8.91
N VAL A 59 13.15 8.12 -7.66
CA VAL A 59 12.40 7.11 -6.90
C VAL A 59 11.03 7.69 -6.59
N LEU A 60 9.98 7.00 -7.00
CA LEU A 60 8.59 7.33 -6.69
C LEU A 60 8.13 6.42 -5.57
N VAL A 61 7.87 6.97 -4.39
CA VAL A 61 7.47 6.17 -3.23
C VAL A 61 5.96 6.18 -3.11
N THR A 62 5.37 5.00 -3.00
CA THR A 62 3.92 4.83 -2.90
C THR A 62 3.39 5.43 -1.60
N HIS A 63 4.08 5.22 -0.48
CA HIS A 63 3.70 5.78 0.82
C HIS A 63 4.84 5.69 1.85
N GLY A 64 4.69 6.37 2.98
CA GLY A 64 5.73 6.56 3.99
C GLY A 64 5.93 5.42 4.98
N HIS A 65 5.52 4.17 4.72
CA HIS A 65 5.92 3.04 5.56
C HIS A 65 7.38 2.65 5.30
N ALA A 66 8.02 2.07 6.33
CA ALA A 66 9.46 1.86 6.32
C ALA A 66 9.94 0.93 5.20
N ASP A 67 9.20 -0.11 4.92
CA ASP A 67 9.53 -1.08 3.88
C ASP A 67 9.39 -0.53 2.44
N HIS A 68 8.80 0.66 2.27
CA HIS A 68 8.71 1.38 0.99
C HIS A 68 9.66 2.58 0.89
N ALA A 69 9.97 3.24 2.03
CA ALA A 69 10.64 4.53 2.03
C ALA A 69 12.04 4.52 2.67
N SER A 70 12.34 3.60 3.61
CA SER A 70 13.58 3.69 4.38
C SER A 70 14.85 3.41 3.56
N GLY A 71 14.74 2.72 2.43
CA GLY A 71 15.85 2.52 1.50
C GLY A 71 16.31 3.78 0.77
N ALA A 72 15.54 4.88 0.85
CA ALA A 72 15.86 6.13 0.15
C ALA A 72 17.26 6.69 0.49
N GLU A 73 17.68 6.64 1.75
CA GLU A 73 19.01 7.10 2.17
C GLU A 73 20.12 6.26 1.55
N ALA A 74 19.98 4.94 1.54
CA ALA A 74 20.95 4.03 0.95
C ALA A 74 21.05 4.21 -0.57
N ILE A 75 19.91 4.48 -1.23
CA ILE A 75 19.87 4.80 -2.65
C ILE A 75 20.55 6.15 -2.90
N ALA A 76 20.29 7.18 -2.10
CA ALA A 76 20.90 8.51 -2.23
C ALA A 76 22.42 8.44 -2.05
N ALA A 77 22.92 7.61 -1.14
CA ALA A 77 24.35 7.40 -0.92
C ALA A 77 25.03 6.71 -2.11
N ARG A 78 24.33 5.84 -2.83
CA ARG A 78 24.89 5.07 -3.95
C ARG A 78 24.74 5.77 -5.31
N TRP A 79 23.68 6.52 -5.52
CA TRP A 79 23.38 7.25 -6.76
C TRP A 79 23.15 8.72 -6.47
N SER A 80 24.14 9.55 -6.72
CA SER A 80 24.03 11.00 -6.54
C SER A 80 23.05 11.63 -7.55
N GLY A 81 22.31 12.65 -7.09
CA GLY A 81 21.39 13.40 -7.96
C GLY A 81 20.03 12.75 -8.19
N VAL A 82 19.76 11.58 -7.60
CA VAL A 82 18.44 10.94 -7.67
C VAL A 82 17.40 11.77 -6.92
N ARG A 83 16.25 11.99 -7.54
CA ARG A 83 15.12 12.67 -6.91
C ARG A 83 14.22 11.67 -6.21
N PHE A 84 13.77 12.01 -4.99
CA PHE A 84 12.82 11.21 -4.23
C PHE A 84 11.47 11.92 -4.21
N CYS A 85 10.43 11.25 -4.71
CA CYS A 85 9.13 11.85 -4.93
C CYS A 85 8.04 11.03 -4.24
N LYS A 86 7.16 11.68 -3.49
CA LYS A 86 5.99 11.06 -2.83
C LYS A 86 4.95 12.09 -2.44
N MET A 87 3.74 11.65 -2.12
CA MET A 87 2.75 12.51 -1.48
C MET A 87 3.22 12.86 -0.05
N PRO A 88 3.14 14.13 0.38
CA PRO A 88 3.60 14.53 1.71
C PRO A 88 2.87 13.84 2.86
N TRP A 89 3.63 13.30 3.80
CA TRP A 89 3.16 12.85 5.11
C TRP A 89 4.17 13.26 6.18
N PRO A 90 4.14 14.54 6.65
CA PRO A 90 5.22 15.12 7.46
C PRO A 90 5.61 14.31 8.70
N VAL A 91 4.63 13.65 9.34
CA VAL A 91 4.87 12.78 10.51
C VAL A 91 5.81 11.61 10.20
N LYS A 92 5.84 11.14 8.94
CA LYS A 92 6.70 10.04 8.49
C LYS A 92 7.92 10.55 7.73
N ASP A 93 7.77 11.57 6.91
CA ASP A 93 8.78 12.05 5.97
C ASP A 93 10.06 12.52 6.69
N ASN A 94 9.93 13.14 7.86
CA ASN A 94 11.04 13.61 8.68
C ASN A 94 11.92 12.47 9.27
N ARG A 95 11.54 11.21 9.08
CA ARG A 95 12.30 10.04 9.54
C ARG A 95 13.35 9.58 8.54
N TYR A 96 13.29 10.07 7.32
CA TYR A 96 14.14 9.65 6.20
C TYR A 96 15.05 10.80 5.79
N GLY A 97 16.36 10.58 5.75
CA GLY A 97 17.40 11.59 5.51
C GLY A 97 17.51 12.05 4.05
N VAL A 98 16.42 12.14 3.34
CA VAL A 98 16.36 12.64 1.95
C VAL A 98 15.37 13.80 1.83
N THR A 99 15.58 14.62 0.79
CA THR A 99 14.61 15.67 0.44
C THR A 99 13.52 15.09 -0.45
N TRP A 100 12.28 15.21 -0.02
CA TRP A 100 11.11 14.75 -0.79
C TRP A 100 10.61 15.84 -1.73
N THR A 101 10.49 15.51 -3.01
CA THR A 101 9.72 16.29 -3.98
C THR A 101 8.24 15.90 -3.83
N PRO A 102 7.35 16.84 -3.52
CA PRO A 102 5.95 16.52 -3.32
C PRO A 102 5.27 16.08 -4.62
N LEU A 103 4.45 15.02 -4.53
CA LEU A 103 3.51 14.61 -5.56
C LEU A 103 2.08 14.78 -5.04
N ALA A 104 1.18 15.09 -5.95
CA ALA A 104 -0.26 15.18 -5.70
C ALA A 104 -1.03 14.18 -6.59
N ASP A 105 -2.33 14.07 -6.33
CA ASP A 105 -3.22 13.28 -7.19
C ASP A 105 -3.24 13.83 -8.61
N ARG A 106 -3.16 12.93 -9.60
CA ARG A 106 -3.17 13.22 -11.04
C ARG A 106 -1.92 13.91 -11.59
N ASP A 107 -0.84 14.03 -10.83
CA ASP A 107 0.44 14.46 -11.40
C ASP A 107 0.92 13.46 -12.45
N ALA A 108 1.52 13.97 -13.52
CA ALA A 108 2.16 13.16 -14.54
C ALA A 108 3.67 13.16 -14.30
N VAL A 109 4.24 11.99 -14.10
CA VAL A 109 5.69 11.81 -13.96
C VAL A 109 6.25 11.20 -15.25
N ALA A 110 7.16 11.93 -15.90
CA ALA A 110 7.82 11.45 -17.10
C ALA A 110 8.72 10.24 -16.80
N VAL A 111 8.64 9.22 -17.64
CA VAL A 111 9.39 7.96 -17.51
C VAL A 111 9.75 7.44 -18.90
N GLY A 112 11.01 7.57 -19.33
CA GLY A 112 11.51 6.96 -20.56
C GLY A 112 10.75 7.31 -21.84
N GLY A 113 10.31 8.56 -21.99
CA GLY A 113 9.53 9.02 -23.14
C GLY A 113 8.02 8.76 -23.05
N GLU A 114 7.56 8.12 -21.98
CA GLU A 114 6.15 7.93 -21.60
C GLU A 114 5.89 8.66 -20.27
N ALA A 115 4.73 8.46 -19.65
CA ALA A 115 4.42 9.00 -18.32
C ALA A 115 3.62 8.01 -17.50
N VAL A 116 3.81 8.05 -16.18
CA VAL A 116 2.89 7.46 -15.22
C VAL A 116 2.12 8.57 -14.51
N GLN A 117 0.83 8.36 -14.30
CA GLN A 117 -0.02 9.27 -13.56
C GLN A 117 -0.13 8.80 -12.10
N THR A 118 0.00 9.73 -11.16
CA THR A 118 -0.28 9.46 -9.75
C THR A 118 -1.78 9.35 -9.51
N ILE A 119 -2.18 8.32 -8.80
CA ILE A 119 -3.56 8.12 -8.35
C ILE A 119 -3.54 8.08 -6.82
N HIS A 120 -4.08 9.11 -6.16
CA HIS A 120 -4.20 9.09 -4.71
C HIS A 120 -5.18 8.01 -4.28
N THR A 121 -4.71 7.05 -3.53
CA THR A 121 -5.43 5.86 -3.07
C THR A 121 -5.29 5.69 -1.55
N PRO A 122 -5.77 6.68 -0.76
CA PRO A 122 -5.65 6.66 0.70
C PRO A 122 -6.44 5.51 1.31
N GLY A 123 -6.08 5.18 2.55
CA GLY A 123 -6.80 4.22 3.37
C GLY A 123 -5.90 3.19 4.06
N HIS A 124 -4.93 2.58 3.38
CA HIS A 124 -3.84 1.86 4.04
C HIS A 124 -2.89 2.85 4.72
N ALA A 125 -2.54 3.91 4.02
CA ALA A 125 -1.84 5.08 4.53
C ALA A 125 -2.46 6.35 3.93
N PRO A 126 -2.41 7.51 4.63
CA PRO A 126 -3.04 8.74 4.15
C PRO A 126 -2.35 9.31 2.91
N ASP A 127 -1.06 9.06 2.73
CA ASP A 127 -0.22 9.51 1.62
C ASP A 127 -0.10 8.49 0.47
N HIS A 128 -0.89 7.41 0.49
CA HIS A 128 -0.71 6.33 -0.46
C HIS A 128 -1.05 6.76 -1.89
N LEU A 129 -0.07 6.61 -2.79
CA LEU A 129 -0.19 6.78 -4.23
C LEU A 129 -0.04 5.43 -4.94
N ALA A 130 -0.92 5.17 -5.89
CA ALA A 130 -0.67 4.20 -6.95
C ALA A 130 -0.17 4.94 -8.21
N PHE A 131 0.62 4.27 -9.06
CA PHE A 131 1.14 4.86 -10.30
C PHE A 131 0.53 4.16 -11.50
N TRP A 132 -0.20 4.92 -12.33
CA TRP A 132 -0.96 4.43 -13.46
C TRP A 132 -0.23 4.66 -14.78
N HIS A 133 0.03 3.61 -15.54
CA HIS A 133 0.50 3.69 -16.90
C HIS A 133 -0.66 3.39 -17.87
N GLU A 134 -1.25 4.43 -18.44
CA GLU A 134 -2.48 4.35 -19.22
C GLU A 134 -2.33 3.47 -20.46
N ARG A 135 -1.25 3.62 -21.23
CA ARG A 135 -1.05 2.89 -22.48
C ARG A 135 -1.04 1.36 -22.32
N SER A 136 -0.45 0.84 -21.24
CA SER A 136 -0.46 -0.61 -20.95
C SER A 136 -1.57 -1.01 -19.99
N ARG A 137 -2.34 -0.05 -19.48
CA ARG A 137 -3.34 -0.27 -18.42
C ARG A 137 -2.77 -1.03 -17.23
N THR A 138 -1.53 -0.67 -16.84
CA THR A 138 -0.81 -1.24 -15.71
C THR A 138 -0.83 -0.27 -14.55
N LEU A 139 -1.18 -0.75 -13.36
CA LEU A 139 -1.13 0.02 -12.12
C LEU A 139 -0.09 -0.58 -11.17
N PHE A 140 0.87 0.22 -10.77
CA PHE A 140 1.75 -0.08 -9.63
C PHE A 140 0.96 0.24 -8.36
N ALA A 141 0.52 -0.79 -7.69
CA ALA A 141 -0.57 -0.70 -6.72
C ALA A 141 -0.09 -0.42 -5.28
N GLY A 142 1.22 -0.44 -5.02
CA GLY A 142 1.74 -0.33 -3.65
C GLY A 142 1.06 -1.32 -2.72
N ASP A 143 0.60 -0.83 -1.57
CA ASP A 143 -0.14 -1.58 -0.56
C ASP A 143 -1.67 -1.43 -0.67
N LEU A 144 -2.16 -1.16 -1.87
CA LEU A 144 -3.61 -1.16 -2.10
C LEU A 144 -4.17 -2.59 -2.09
N VAL A 145 -3.49 -3.54 -2.73
CA VAL A 145 -3.93 -4.95 -2.82
C VAL A 145 -2.74 -5.90 -2.90
N THR A 146 -2.99 -7.15 -2.53
CA THR A 146 -2.11 -8.31 -2.80
C THR A 146 -2.89 -9.39 -3.54
N ARG A 147 -2.19 -10.28 -4.25
CA ARG A 147 -2.84 -11.38 -4.99
C ARG A 147 -3.58 -12.33 -4.05
N HIS A 148 -3.01 -12.62 -2.89
CA HIS A 148 -3.58 -13.50 -1.86
C HIS A 148 -3.68 -12.76 -0.53
N GLY A 149 -4.63 -13.15 0.33
CA GLY A 149 -4.85 -12.50 1.61
C GLY A 149 -5.53 -11.12 1.50
N THR A 150 -5.27 -10.27 2.47
CA THR A 150 -5.82 -8.91 2.56
C THR A 150 -4.75 -7.95 3.10
N VAL A 151 -4.86 -6.68 2.76
CA VAL A 151 -4.00 -5.63 3.29
C VAL A 151 -4.52 -5.18 4.66
N VAL A 152 -3.63 -4.93 5.60
CA VAL A 152 -3.98 -4.35 6.91
C VAL A 152 -4.32 -2.88 6.75
N ILE A 153 -5.36 -2.43 7.44
CA ILE A 153 -5.72 -1.00 7.55
C ILE A 153 -5.38 -0.55 8.97
N PRO A 154 -4.22 0.07 9.18
CA PRO A 154 -3.72 0.39 10.53
C PRO A 154 -4.42 1.65 11.07
N ALA A 155 -5.66 1.51 11.52
CA ALA A 155 -6.53 2.62 11.93
C ALA A 155 -5.91 3.52 13.02
N SER A 156 -5.15 2.94 13.96
CA SER A 156 -4.46 3.72 15.00
C SER A 156 -3.26 4.53 14.47
N ARG A 157 -2.86 4.31 13.20
CA ARG A 157 -1.66 4.91 12.59
C ARG A 157 -1.95 5.63 11.27
N GLY A 158 -3.19 6.09 11.09
CA GLY A 158 -3.60 6.89 9.93
C GLY A 158 -4.33 6.11 8.84
N GLY A 159 -4.58 4.81 9.04
CA GLY A 159 -5.41 4.02 8.14
C GLY A 159 -6.90 4.39 8.28
N ASP A 160 -7.63 4.35 7.15
CA ASP A 160 -9.05 4.67 7.05
C ASP A 160 -9.74 3.72 6.08
N LEU A 161 -10.67 2.90 6.60
CA LEU A 161 -11.33 1.89 5.80
C LEU A 161 -12.31 2.48 4.78
N ALA A 162 -12.98 3.59 5.08
CA ALA A 162 -13.91 4.22 4.15
C ALA A 162 -13.16 4.78 2.94
N GLN A 163 -12.03 5.47 3.17
CA GLN A 163 -11.15 5.94 2.10
C GLN A 163 -10.56 4.77 1.31
N TYR A 164 -10.14 3.70 1.99
CA TYR A 164 -9.61 2.50 1.35
C TYR A 164 -10.62 1.87 0.37
N LEU A 165 -11.87 1.71 0.79
CA LEU A 165 -12.93 1.18 -0.07
C LEU A 165 -13.24 2.09 -1.26
N SER A 166 -13.17 3.41 -1.07
CA SER A 166 -13.27 4.39 -2.15
C SER A 166 -12.11 4.25 -3.14
N SER A 167 -10.89 4.08 -2.63
CA SER A 167 -9.67 3.87 -3.44
C SER A 167 -9.75 2.60 -4.28
N ILE A 168 -10.23 1.48 -3.71
CA ILE A 168 -10.46 0.24 -4.47
C ILE A 168 -11.47 0.47 -5.61
N ARG A 169 -12.59 1.16 -5.35
CA ARG A 169 -13.59 1.48 -6.40
C ARG A 169 -13.03 2.40 -7.47
N ARG A 170 -12.22 3.39 -7.07
CA ARG A 170 -11.53 4.29 -8.00
C ARG A 170 -10.62 3.52 -8.94
N VAL A 171 -9.80 2.59 -8.42
CA VAL A 171 -8.92 1.76 -9.25
C VAL A 171 -9.71 0.81 -10.13
N LEU A 172 -10.81 0.23 -9.63
CA LEU A 172 -11.69 -0.63 -10.44
C LEU A 172 -12.26 0.15 -11.65
N ALA A 173 -12.59 1.42 -11.48
CA ALA A 173 -13.10 2.29 -12.55
C ALA A 173 -12.05 2.67 -13.61
N LEU A 174 -10.75 2.56 -13.31
CA LEU A 174 -9.67 2.73 -14.30
C LEU A 174 -9.58 1.53 -15.27
N ASP A 175 -10.24 0.41 -14.94
CA ASP A 175 -10.26 -0.82 -15.70
C ASP A 175 -8.84 -1.33 -16.04
N PRO A 176 -7.97 -1.55 -15.03
CA PRO A 176 -6.60 -2.01 -15.26
C PRO A 176 -6.58 -3.43 -15.84
N LEU A 177 -5.58 -3.71 -16.69
CA LEU A 177 -5.28 -5.06 -17.17
C LEU A 177 -4.32 -5.79 -16.24
N THR A 178 -3.45 -5.05 -15.56
CA THR A 178 -2.46 -5.63 -14.63
C THR A 178 -2.31 -4.74 -13.40
N LEU A 179 -2.28 -5.35 -12.21
CA LEU A 179 -1.82 -4.70 -11.00
C LEU A 179 -0.46 -5.29 -10.59
N LEU A 180 0.46 -4.41 -10.27
CA LEU A 180 1.78 -4.72 -9.75
C LEU A 180 1.85 -4.28 -8.28
N PRO A 181 1.57 -5.20 -7.34
CA PRO A 181 1.54 -4.88 -5.91
C PRO A 181 2.94 -4.83 -5.33
N ALA A 182 3.12 -4.12 -4.21
CA ALA A 182 4.37 -4.13 -3.47
C ALA A 182 4.64 -5.48 -2.78
N HIS A 183 3.61 -6.29 -2.56
CA HIS A 183 3.75 -7.60 -1.94
C HIS A 183 3.11 -8.71 -2.78
N GLY A 184 3.90 -9.78 -3.02
CA GLY A 184 3.44 -10.97 -3.74
C GLY A 184 3.47 -10.83 -5.27
N ALA A 185 2.78 -11.72 -5.97
CA ALA A 185 2.84 -11.79 -7.42
C ALA A 185 1.95 -10.76 -8.12
N ALA A 186 2.28 -10.43 -9.37
CA ALA A 186 1.45 -9.64 -10.26
C ALA A 186 0.03 -10.22 -10.38
N ILE A 187 -0.94 -9.36 -10.64
CA ILE A 187 -2.37 -9.68 -10.72
C ILE A 187 -2.85 -9.42 -12.15
N ASP A 188 -3.17 -10.51 -12.84
CA ASP A 188 -3.58 -10.51 -14.25
C ASP A 188 -5.12 -10.43 -14.43
N ASN A 189 -5.88 -10.53 -13.33
CA ASN A 189 -7.33 -10.33 -13.30
C ASN A 189 -7.71 -9.34 -12.21
N PRO A 190 -7.40 -8.04 -12.41
CA PRO A 190 -7.67 -6.99 -11.44
C PRO A 190 -9.11 -6.91 -10.96
N PRO A 191 -10.14 -6.96 -11.85
CA PRO A 191 -11.53 -6.85 -11.41
C PRO A 191 -11.93 -7.91 -10.39
N SER A 192 -11.49 -9.16 -10.59
CA SER A 192 -11.78 -10.27 -9.67
C SER A 192 -11.19 -10.02 -8.27
N VAL A 193 -9.93 -9.57 -8.23
CA VAL A 193 -9.24 -9.30 -6.95
C VAL A 193 -9.84 -8.07 -6.26
N LEU A 194 -10.04 -6.97 -6.96
CA LEU A 194 -10.61 -5.74 -6.40
C LEU A 194 -12.02 -5.98 -5.84
N GLN A 195 -12.87 -6.70 -6.59
CA GLN A 195 -14.21 -7.08 -6.12
C GLN A 195 -14.15 -8.05 -4.91
N ARG A 196 -13.17 -8.98 -4.88
CA ARG A 196 -12.95 -9.84 -3.72
C ARG A 196 -12.65 -9.01 -2.47
N TYR A 197 -11.80 -7.97 -2.57
CA TYR A 197 -11.52 -7.08 -1.46
C TYR A 197 -12.78 -6.37 -0.97
N LEU A 198 -13.60 -5.81 -1.85
CA LEU A 198 -14.87 -5.15 -1.49
C LEU A 198 -15.82 -6.13 -0.77
N ARG A 199 -16.01 -7.33 -1.32
CA ARG A 199 -16.84 -8.37 -0.70
C ARG A 199 -16.31 -8.82 0.66
N HIS A 200 -14.98 -9.01 0.78
CA HIS A 200 -14.36 -9.41 2.03
C HIS A 200 -14.59 -8.37 3.12
N ARG A 201 -14.46 -7.07 2.82
CA ARG A 201 -14.71 -6.00 3.78
C ARG A 201 -16.19 -5.90 4.16
N ALA A 202 -17.10 -6.03 3.21
CA ALA A 202 -18.54 -6.08 3.50
C ALA A 202 -18.91 -7.25 4.43
N LYS A 203 -18.38 -8.45 4.13
CA LYS A 203 -18.57 -9.62 5.01
C LYS A 203 -18.05 -9.37 6.42
N ARG A 204 -16.93 -8.65 6.57
CA ARG A 204 -16.37 -8.31 7.88
C ARG A 204 -17.27 -7.34 8.62
N ASP A 205 -17.82 -6.33 7.95
CA ASP A 205 -18.85 -5.43 8.54
C ASP A 205 -20.02 -6.26 9.09
N GLU A 206 -20.54 -7.21 8.32
CA GLU A 206 -21.65 -8.09 8.74
C GLU A 206 -21.30 -8.93 9.98
N GLN A 207 -20.10 -9.50 10.05
CA GLN A 207 -19.64 -10.30 11.19
C GLN A 207 -19.54 -9.44 12.46
N ILE A 208 -18.98 -8.24 12.37
CA ILE A 208 -18.87 -7.31 13.49
C ILE A 208 -20.27 -6.88 13.96
N LEU A 209 -21.17 -6.51 13.05
CA LEU A 209 -22.53 -6.15 13.39
C LEU A 209 -23.29 -7.32 14.04
N ALA A 210 -23.09 -8.55 13.57
CA ALA A 210 -23.69 -9.73 14.19
C ALA A 210 -23.20 -9.94 15.63
N ALA A 211 -21.90 -9.79 15.89
CA ALA A 211 -21.35 -9.86 17.24
C ALA A 211 -21.93 -8.78 18.17
N LEU A 212 -22.09 -7.55 17.67
CA LEU A 212 -22.62 -6.42 18.45
C LEU A 212 -24.15 -6.49 18.72
N ARG A 213 -24.90 -7.25 17.93
CA ARG A 213 -26.35 -7.50 18.18
C ARG A 213 -26.61 -8.42 19.38
N LEU A 214 -25.61 -9.19 19.79
CA LEU A 214 -25.69 -10.06 20.97
C LEU A 214 -25.48 -9.29 22.28
N GLY A 215 -25.05 -8.04 22.22
CA GLY A 215 -24.78 -7.13 23.34
C GLY A 215 -23.63 -6.19 23.04
N GLY A 216 -23.33 -5.26 23.95
CA GLY A 216 -22.13 -4.41 23.86
C GLY A 216 -20.86 -5.25 23.94
N ALA A 217 -19.83 -4.85 23.18
CA ALA A 217 -18.58 -5.58 23.12
C ALA A 217 -17.38 -4.61 23.04
N THR A 218 -16.28 -4.99 23.69
CA THR A 218 -14.99 -4.29 23.57
C THR A 218 -14.29 -4.68 22.26
N LEU A 219 -13.31 -3.88 21.85
CA LEU A 219 -12.49 -4.18 20.67
C LEU A 219 -11.89 -5.58 20.75
N GLU A 220 -11.32 -5.95 21.91
CA GLU A 220 -10.69 -7.23 22.15
C GLU A 220 -11.67 -8.38 22.01
N SER A 221 -12.85 -8.28 22.62
CA SER A 221 -13.87 -9.34 22.53
C SER A 221 -14.41 -9.51 21.10
N ILE A 222 -14.50 -8.43 20.32
CA ILE A 222 -14.87 -8.51 18.90
C ILE A 222 -13.76 -9.20 18.09
N VAL A 223 -12.50 -8.87 18.35
CA VAL A 223 -11.34 -9.53 17.69
C VAL A 223 -11.36 -11.02 17.93
N ASP A 224 -11.52 -11.45 19.19
CA ASP A 224 -11.54 -12.88 19.57
C ASP A 224 -12.72 -13.61 18.91
N ASN A 225 -13.89 -12.97 18.82
CA ASN A 225 -15.07 -13.56 18.17
C ASN A 225 -14.91 -13.69 16.64
N VAL A 226 -14.37 -12.64 16.00
CA VAL A 226 -14.27 -12.54 14.54
C VAL A 226 -13.09 -13.33 13.99
N TYR A 227 -12.06 -13.54 14.80
CA TYR A 227 -10.79 -14.20 14.44
C TYR A 227 -10.46 -15.36 15.40
N ASP A 228 -11.46 -16.17 15.74
CA ASP A 228 -11.26 -17.36 16.57
C ASP A 228 -10.14 -18.25 16.01
N GLY A 229 -9.21 -18.68 16.89
CA GLY A 229 -8.06 -19.51 16.53
C GLY A 229 -6.94 -18.78 15.73
N LEU A 230 -6.94 -17.45 15.68
CA LEU A 230 -5.88 -16.69 15.01
C LEU A 230 -4.53 -16.83 15.73
N ASP A 231 -3.45 -16.98 14.95
CA ASP A 231 -2.07 -16.95 15.45
C ASP A 231 -1.80 -15.64 16.22
N GLU A 232 -1.13 -15.75 17.36
CA GLU A 232 -0.79 -14.62 18.24
C GLU A 232 -0.04 -13.51 17.48
N ALA A 233 0.86 -13.89 16.58
CA ALA A 233 1.63 -12.94 15.75
C ALA A 233 0.74 -12.05 14.86
N LEU A 234 -0.49 -12.49 14.57
CA LEU A 234 -1.42 -11.77 13.70
C LEU A 234 -2.48 -10.97 14.49
N LYS A 235 -2.58 -11.12 15.80
CA LYS A 235 -3.59 -10.44 16.63
C LYS A 235 -3.49 -8.92 16.53
N GLY A 236 -2.27 -8.36 16.47
CA GLY A 236 -2.10 -6.93 16.27
C GLY A 236 -2.71 -6.41 14.96
N ALA A 237 -2.52 -7.13 13.87
CA ALA A 237 -3.09 -6.80 12.57
C ALA A 237 -4.62 -6.97 12.54
N ALA A 238 -5.13 -8.00 13.19
CA ALA A 238 -6.57 -8.23 13.36
C ALA A 238 -7.22 -7.11 14.15
N ARG A 239 -6.60 -6.69 15.27
CA ARG A 239 -7.07 -5.58 16.10
C ARG A 239 -7.17 -4.27 15.30
N GLU A 240 -6.14 -3.92 14.55
CA GLU A 240 -6.16 -2.74 13.68
C GLU A 240 -7.28 -2.83 12.63
N THR A 241 -7.45 -4.01 12.03
CA THR A 241 -8.51 -4.24 11.05
C THR A 241 -9.91 -4.09 11.65
N VAL A 242 -10.18 -4.69 12.82
CA VAL A 242 -11.48 -4.54 13.50
C VAL A 242 -11.71 -3.09 13.91
N LEU A 243 -10.71 -2.41 14.43
CA LEU A 243 -10.81 -0.98 14.78
C LEU A 243 -11.18 -0.13 13.57
N ALA A 244 -10.57 -0.38 12.39
CA ALA A 244 -10.91 0.32 11.15
C ALA A 244 -12.38 0.12 10.74
N HIS A 245 -12.90 -1.11 10.90
CA HIS A 245 -14.31 -1.42 10.65
C HIS A 245 -15.23 -0.72 11.66
N LEU A 246 -14.89 -0.71 12.95
CA LEU A 246 -15.70 -0.05 13.99
C LEU A 246 -15.77 1.45 13.76
N ILE A 247 -14.65 2.11 13.45
CA ILE A 247 -14.63 3.55 13.13
C ILE A 247 -15.54 3.84 11.93
N LYS A 248 -15.44 3.03 10.86
CA LYS A 248 -16.29 3.18 9.67
C LYS A 248 -17.78 2.96 10.01
N LEU A 249 -18.12 1.88 10.71
CA LEU A 249 -19.52 1.57 11.06
C LEU A 249 -20.15 2.62 12.00
N GLU A 250 -19.35 3.22 12.88
CA GLU A 250 -19.78 4.33 13.72
C GLU A 250 -20.06 5.59 12.88
N ALA A 251 -19.16 5.92 11.93
CA ALA A 251 -19.35 7.02 10.99
C ALA A 251 -20.58 6.81 10.08
N ASP A 252 -20.85 5.57 9.67
CA ASP A 252 -22.03 5.18 8.91
C ASP A 252 -23.32 5.23 9.76
N GLY A 253 -23.23 5.44 11.08
CA GLY A 253 -24.37 5.46 12.00
C GLY A 253 -24.94 4.09 12.32
N ALA A 254 -24.28 2.99 11.96
CA ALA A 254 -24.75 1.63 12.20
C ALA A 254 -24.51 1.15 13.64
N ILE A 255 -23.51 1.73 14.31
CA ILE A 255 -23.15 1.44 15.69
C ILE A 255 -22.92 2.72 16.48
N VAL A 256 -22.86 2.60 17.80
CA VAL A 256 -22.47 3.68 18.71
C VAL A 256 -21.40 3.20 19.67
N ARG A 257 -20.50 4.09 20.03
CA ARG A 257 -19.49 3.87 21.06
C ARG A 257 -19.98 4.42 22.40
N ASN A 258 -19.80 3.65 23.47
CA ASN A 258 -20.08 4.06 24.84
C ASN A 258 -18.89 3.62 25.75
N GLY A 259 -18.01 4.57 26.04
CA GLY A 259 -16.75 4.27 26.70
C GLY A 259 -15.87 3.35 25.83
N ASP A 260 -15.53 2.17 26.33
CA ASP A 260 -14.70 1.18 25.62
C ASP A 260 -15.53 0.11 24.87
N GLU A 261 -16.85 0.21 24.93
CA GLU A 261 -17.77 -0.70 24.25
C GLU A 261 -18.42 -0.08 23.02
N TRP A 262 -18.66 -0.91 22.01
CA TRP A 262 -19.53 -0.62 20.88
C TRP A 262 -20.82 -1.41 20.96
N ARG A 263 -21.91 -0.85 20.42
CA ARG A 263 -23.23 -1.47 20.33
C ARG A 263 -23.87 -1.20 18.97
N ALA A 264 -24.57 -2.18 18.42
CA ALA A 264 -25.44 -1.95 17.28
C ALA A 264 -26.56 -0.98 17.63
N ARG A 265 -26.95 -0.14 16.67
CA ARG A 265 -28.14 0.71 16.79
C ARG A 265 -29.41 -0.06 16.51
#